data_15ba88fd7c0c028ac89faaa92469cb4e
#
_entry.id   15ba88fd7c0c028ac89faaa92469cb4e
#
_cell.length_a   1.000
_cell.length_b   1.000
_cell.length_c   1.000
_cell.angle_alpha   90.00
_cell.angle_beta   90.00
_cell.angle_gamma   90.00
#
_symmetry.space_group_name_H-M   'P 1'
#
loop_
_entity.id
_entity.type
_entity.pdbx_description
1 polymer ?
#
loop_
_entity_poly.entity_id
_entity_poly.type
_entity_poly.pdbx_seq_one_letter_code
_entity_poly.pdbx_strand_id
1 'polypeptide(L)'
;MTVAAATPLSEAAPNAVRHDWHRGEIEALFTLPFNDLLFRAASVHRQYFDPNAVQVSTLLSIKTGACPEDCKYCSQSGHYNTELEKEKLLEVERVLEEARAAKEKGASRFCMGAAWRSPRAKDMPYVLDMVRQVKSLGLETCMTLGMLDEGQAQSLAEAGLDYYNHNLDTSPEYYGQVITTRTYSDRLTTLANVRDAGMKVCCGGIVGMGENRNDRVGLLQQLANLPEHPESVPINMLVKIEGTPLADVDDLDPFEFVRTVAVARILMPKSYVRLAAGRQEMNDEAQALCFMAGANSMFYGERLLTTDNPEATHDHQLFKRLGIHSLDPRHEASDEAHEEALRQQVAENEAAQSGLFHDALASSGQPRRGAKHVLDKDTGRPAYRKADA
;
A
#
# COMPACT_ATOMS: atom_id res chain seq x y z
N MET A 1 -25.34 10.06 -30.93
CA MET A 1 -24.47 9.32 -30.02
C MET A 1 -25.26 9.08 -28.75
N THR A 2 -25.75 7.85 -28.57
CA THR A 2 -26.58 7.46 -27.43
C THR A 2 -25.62 7.13 -26.26
N VAL A 3 -25.70 7.93 -25.20
CA VAL A 3 -24.96 7.65 -23.95
C VAL A 3 -25.60 6.41 -23.35
N ALA A 4 -24.85 5.31 -23.33
CA ALA A 4 -25.27 4.09 -22.63
C ALA A 4 -25.40 4.44 -21.14
N ALA A 5 -26.59 4.21 -20.59
CA ALA A 5 -26.82 4.37 -19.15
C ALA A 5 -25.94 3.38 -18.39
N ALA A 6 -25.08 3.91 -17.52
CA ALA A 6 -24.30 3.11 -16.60
C ALA A 6 -25.25 2.28 -15.74
N THR A 7 -25.06 0.97 -15.73
CA THR A 7 -25.77 0.05 -14.82
C THR A 7 -25.51 0.53 -13.39
N PRO A 8 -26.54 0.73 -12.55
CA PRO A 8 -26.32 1.11 -11.16
C PRO A 8 -25.52 0.02 -10.47
N LEU A 9 -24.37 0.41 -9.90
CA LEU A 9 -23.61 -0.45 -9.00
C LEU A 9 -24.54 -0.90 -7.88
N SER A 10 -24.61 -2.22 -7.66
CA SER A 10 -25.38 -2.84 -6.58
C SER A 10 -25.22 -2.03 -5.30
N GLU A 11 -26.36 -1.64 -4.68
CA GLU A 11 -26.41 -1.07 -3.33
C GLU A 11 -26.03 -2.13 -2.28
N ALA A 12 -24.77 -2.56 -2.29
CA ALA A 12 -24.20 -3.23 -1.12
C ALA A 12 -24.15 -2.18 0.00
N ALA A 13 -24.51 -2.56 1.22
CA ALA A 13 -24.40 -1.69 2.38
C ALA A 13 -23.05 -0.98 2.39
N PRO A 14 -22.95 0.33 2.62
CA PRO A 14 -21.75 1.13 2.37
C PRO A 14 -20.49 0.69 3.12
N ASN A 15 -20.58 -0.31 4.00
CA ASN A 15 -19.53 -0.75 4.90
C ASN A 15 -19.19 -2.25 4.81
N ALA A 16 -19.69 -3.00 3.82
CA ALA A 16 -19.39 -4.42 3.71
C ALA A 16 -18.04 -4.65 3.00
N VAL A 17 -17.10 -5.30 3.68
CA VAL A 17 -15.89 -5.84 3.04
C VAL A 17 -16.31 -6.93 2.07
N ARG A 18 -15.89 -6.84 0.80
CA ARG A 18 -16.28 -7.75 -0.27
C ARG A 18 -15.08 -8.57 -0.74
N HIS A 19 -15.34 -9.84 -1.08
CA HIS A 19 -14.35 -10.77 -1.63
C HIS A 19 -14.82 -11.40 -2.96
N ASP A 20 -15.76 -10.76 -3.65
CA ASP A 20 -16.44 -11.24 -4.85
C ASP A 20 -16.42 -10.21 -5.99
N TRP A 21 -15.34 -9.43 -6.08
CA TRP A 21 -15.19 -8.41 -7.09
C TRP A 21 -15.09 -9.01 -8.49
N HIS A 22 -15.97 -8.59 -9.40
CA HIS A 22 -15.87 -8.92 -10.81
C HIS A 22 -14.90 -7.99 -11.53
N ARG A 23 -14.21 -8.53 -12.53
CA ARG A 23 -13.22 -7.77 -13.32
C ARG A 23 -13.78 -6.46 -13.88
N GLY A 24 -14.99 -6.51 -14.46
CA GLY A 24 -15.65 -5.32 -15.02
C GLY A 24 -15.96 -4.22 -14.00
N GLU A 25 -16.21 -4.56 -12.72
CA GLU A 25 -16.41 -3.57 -11.66
C GLU A 25 -15.09 -2.84 -11.37
N ILE A 26 -13.97 -3.56 -11.35
CA ILE A 26 -12.64 -2.98 -11.12
C ILE A 26 -12.20 -2.15 -12.32
N GLU A 27 -12.44 -2.61 -13.55
CA GLU A 27 -12.22 -1.84 -14.78
C GLU A 27 -13.00 -0.53 -14.77
N ALA A 28 -14.26 -0.57 -14.32
CA ALA A 28 -15.09 0.63 -14.18
C ALA A 28 -14.47 1.63 -13.18
N LEU A 29 -13.87 1.17 -12.07
CA LEU A 29 -13.15 2.04 -11.14
C LEU A 29 -11.94 2.71 -11.82
N PHE A 30 -11.13 1.96 -12.56
CA PHE A 30 -9.98 2.51 -13.28
C PHE A 30 -10.37 3.52 -14.36
N THR A 31 -11.59 3.47 -14.90
CA THR A 31 -12.09 4.38 -15.94
C THR A 31 -12.80 5.62 -15.39
N LEU A 32 -13.04 5.70 -14.08
CA LEU A 32 -13.62 6.90 -13.47
C LEU A 32 -12.79 8.15 -13.79
N PRO A 33 -13.42 9.32 -13.90
CA PRO A 33 -12.70 10.59 -13.86
C PRO A 33 -11.78 10.61 -12.62
N PHE A 34 -10.57 11.17 -12.79
CA PHE A 34 -9.54 11.06 -11.73
C PHE A 34 -9.99 11.62 -10.39
N ASN A 35 -10.65 12.79 -10.40
CA ASN A 35 -11.15 13.42 -9.19
C ASN A 35 -12.25 12.59 -8.49
N ASP A 36 -13.13 11.95 -9.26
CA ASP A 36 -14.21 11.11 -8.71
C ASP A 36 -13.64 9.84 -8.07
N LEU A 37 -12.61 9.25 -8.71
CA LEU A 37 -11.91 8.10 -8.15
C LEU A 37 -11.21 8.45 -6.83
N LEU A 38 -10.46 9.56 -6.80
CA LEU A 38 -9.76 10.01 -5.58
C LEU A 38 -10.75 10.35 -4.45
N PHE A 39 -11.83 11.05 -4.77
CA PHE A 39 -12.87 11.36 -3.78
C PHE A 39 -13.46 10.09 -3.17
N ARG A 40 -13.79 9.10 -4.02
CA ARG A 40 -14.31 7.80 -3.56
C ARG A 40 -13.30 7.06 -2.69
N ALA A 41 -12.04 6.99 -3.10
CA ALA A 41 -10.98 6.32 -2.33
C ALA A 41 -10.72 7.01 -0.98
N ALA A 42 -10.64 8.35 -0.97
CA ALA A 42 -10.50 9.14 0.25
C ALA A 42 -11.70 8.97 1.20
N SER A 43 -12.93 8.86 0.67
CA SER A 43 -14.13 8.62 1.45
C SER A 43 -14.10 7.23 2.11
N VAL A 44 -13.68 6.19 1.38
CA VAL A 44 -13.49 4.84 1.93
C VAL A 44 -12.38 4.84 2.97
N HIS A 45 -11.25 5.50 2.71
CA HIS A 45 -10.13 5.56 3.64
C HIS A 45 -10.55 6.13 5.00
N ARG A 46 -11.28 7.24 5.00
CA ARG A 46 -11.76 7.94 6.21
C ARG A 46 -12.78 7.15 7.03
N GLN A 47 -13.40 6.10 6.47
CA GLN A 47 -14.31 5.22 7.20
C GLN A 47 -13.57 4.23 8.10
N TYR A 48 -12.31 3.91 7.79
CA TYR A 48 -11.56 2.83 8.44
C TYR A 48 -10.26 3.29 9.10
N PHE A 49 -9.76 4.48 8.76
CA PHE A 49 -8.48 4.98 9.24
C PHE A 49 -8.50 6.49 9.47
N ASP A 50 -7.65 6.96 10.38
CA ASP A 50 -7.26 8.36 10.39
C ASP A 50 -6.54 8.68 9.07
N PRO A 51 -7.08 9.58 8.23
CA PRO A 51 -6.50 9.90 6.93
C PRO A 51 -5.15 10.62 7.03
N ASN A 52 -4.77 11.09 8.22
CA ASN A 52 -3.55 11.84 8.47
C ASN A 52 -2.50 10.99 9.20
N ALA A 53 -2.82 9.75 9.60
CA ALA A 53 -1.88 8.83 10.23
C ALA A 53 -1.28 7.87 9.20
N VAL A 54 0.04 7.73 9.19
CA VAL A 54 0.79 6.85 8.27
C VAL A 54 1.63 5.88 9.08
N GLN A 55 1.42 4.58 8.85
CA GLN A 55 2.25 3.54 9.42
C GLN A 55 3.65 3.58 8.80
N VAL A 56 4.67 3.63 9.62
CA VAL A 56 6.08 3.71 9.20
C VAL A 56 6.80 2.41 9.52
N SER A 57 7.41 1.80 8.52
CA SER A 57 8.16 0.55 8.64
C SER A 57 9.57 0.72 8.09
N THR A 58 10.53 -0.01 8.65
CA THR A 58 11.88 -0.13 8.08
C THR A 58 12.10 -1.52 7.50
N LEU A 59 13.05 -1.65 6.58
CA LEU A 59 13.32 -2.90 5.89
C LEU A 59 14.84 -3.15 5.83
N LEU A 60 15.27 -4.28 6.38
CA LEU A 60 16.66 -4.74 6.38
C LEU A 60 16.83 -5.96 5.47
N SER A 61 17.85 -5.93 4.58
CA SER A 61 18.32 -7.14 3.91
C SER A 61 19.17 -7.96 4.86
N ILE A 62 18.65 -9.10 5.33
CA ILE A 62 19.40 -9.99 6.23
C ILE A 62 20.26 -11.01 5.46
N LYS A 63 20.01 -11.16 4.15
CA LYS A 63 20.84 -11.96 3.23
C LYS A 63 20.66 -11.42 1.81
N THR A 64 21.72 -10.95 1.17
CA THR A 64 21.69 -10.23 -0.10
C THR A 64 22.24 -11.08 -1.25
N GLY A 65 21.57 -11.00 -2.41
CA GLY A 65 22.04 -11.56 -3.69
C GLY A 65 22.01 -13.09 -3.81
N ALA A 66 22.38 -13.59 -4.99
CA ALA A 66 22.40 -15.01 -5.35
C ALA A 66 21.08 -15.75 -5.11
N CYS A 67 19.94 -15.08 -5.33
CA CYS A 67 18.64 -15.72 -5.32
C CYS A 67 18.49 -16.63 -6.56
N PRO A 68 18.02 -17.88 -6.42
CA PRO A 68 17.89 -18.79 -7.57
C PRO A 68 16.66 -18.50 -8.45
N GLU A 69 15.85 -17.49 -8.11
CA GLU A 69 14.68 -17.06 -8.88
C GLU A 69 15.07 -16.08 -9.99
N ASP A 70 14.36 -16.13 -11.13
CA ASP A 70 14.61 -15.33 -12.33
C ASP A 70 13.70 -14.08 -12.44
N CYS A 71 13.22 -13.55 -11.32
CA CYS A 71 12.37 -12.36 -11.33
C CYS A 71 13.05 -11.21 -12.11
N LYS A 72 12.47 -10.82 -13.25
CA LYS A 72 13.09 -9.90 -14.22
C LYS A 72 13.35 -8.47 -13.70
N TYR A 73 12.73 -8.10 -12.59
CA TYR A 73 12.91 -6.81 -11.93
C TYR A 73 13.96 -6.83 -10.81
N CYS A 74 14.42 -8.02 -10.40
CA CYS A 74 15.09 -8.17 -9.11
C CYS A 74 16.61 -8.16 -9.24
N SER A 75 17.26 -7.17 -8.61
CA SER A 75 18.71 -7.09 -8.49
C SER A 75 19.36 -8.27 -7.78
N GLN A 76 18.61 -8.95 -6.91
CA GLN A 76 19.12 -10.06 -6.11
C GLN A 76 19.11 -11.41 -6.83
N SER A 77 18.55 -11.47 -8.06
CA SER A 77 18.51 -12.67 -8.88
C SER A 77 19.92 -13.13 -9.24
N GLY A 78 20.19 -14.43 -9.09
CA GLY A 78 21.44 -15.03 -9.56
C GLY A 78 21.50 -15.22 -11.08
N HIS A 79 20.40 -14.94 -11.80
CA HIS A 79 20.30 -15.06 -13.25
C HIS A 79 20.81 -13.81 -13.99
N TYR A 80 20.93 -12.66 -13.29
CA TYR A 80 21.29 -11.38 -13.88
C TYR A 80 22.57 -10.82 -13.27
N ASN A 81 23.34 -10.08 -14.07
CA ASN A 81 24.53 -9.37 -13.60
C ASN A 81 24.18 -7.92 -13.25
N THR A 82 23.87 -7.68 -12.00
CA THR A 82 23.47 -6.37 -11.47
C THR A 82 24.55 -5.73 -10.60
N GLU A 83 25.77 -6.29 -10.63
CA GLU A 83 26.91 -5.85 -9.82
C GLU A 83 26.66 -5.85 -8.29
N LEU A 84 25.52 -6.39 -7.86
CA LEU A 84 25.17 -6.46 -6.46
C LEU A 84 26.10 -7.43 -5.71
N GLU A 85 26.74 -6.94 -4.66
CA GLU A 85 27.56 -7.77 -3.80
C GLU A 85 26.72 -8.84 -3.09
N LYS A 86 27.26 -10.06 -3.04
CA LYS A 86 26.59 -11.20 -2.39
C LYS A 86 26.98 -11.25 -0.92
N GLU A 87 26.00 -11.16 -0.06
CA GLU A 87 26.20 -11.25 1.39
C GLU A 87 25.62 -12.54 1.94
N LYS A 88 26.26 -13.08 2.97
CA LYS A 88 25.73 -14.21 3.75
C LYS A 88 24.60 -13.72 4.64
N LEU A 89 23.90 -14.70 5.27
CA LEU A 89 22.96 -14.38 6.34
C LEU A 89 23.71 -13.60 7.44
N LEU A 90 23.12 -12.46 7.83
CA LEU A 90 23.67 -11.62 8.91
C LEU A 90 23.63 -12.36 10.25
N GLU A 91 24.56 -12.02 11.12
CA GLU A 91 24.51 -12.46 12.53
C GLU A 91 23.34 -11.78 13.25
N VAL A 92 22.77 -12.49 14.24
CA VAL A 92 21.57 -12.03 14.97
C VAL A 92 21.82 -10.68 15.65
N GLU A 93 22.99 -10.50 16.26
CA GLU A 93 23.40 -9.26 16.93
C GLU A 93 23.37 -8.06 16.00
N ARG A 94 23.82 -8.24 14.75
CA ARG A 94 23.78 -7.16 13.74
C ARG A 94 22.35 -6.75 13.39
N VAL A 95 21.46 -7.73 13.24
CA VAL A 95 20.03 -7.48 13.00
C VAL A 95 19.40 -6.71 14.16
N LEU A 96 19.77 -7.04 15.40
CA LEU A 96 19.28 -6.34 16.58
C LEU A 96 19.78 -4.91 16.71
N GLU A 97 21.02 -4.64 16.31
CA GLU A 97 21.55 -3.26 16.26
C GLU A 97 20.69 -2.41 15.32
N GLU A 98 20.42 -2.92 14.11
CA GLU A 98 19.57 -2.23 13.12
C GLU A 98 18.11 -2.06 13.62
N ALA A 99 17.57 -3.08 14.28
CA ALA A 99 16.21 -3.03 14.82
C ALA A 99 16.09 -1.98 15.95
N ARG A 100 17.09 -1.86 16.84
CA ARG A 100 17.12 -0.80 17.86
C ARG A 100 17.22 0.58 17.24
N ALA A 101 18.10 0.76 16.28
CA ALA A 101 18.24 2.03 15.56
C ALA A 101 16.94 2.42 14.81
N ALA A 102 16.24 1.46 14.21
CA ALA A 102 14.95 1.67 13.58
C ALA A 102 13.88 2.11 14.59
N LYS A 103 13.81 1.46 15.75
CA LYS A 103 12.89 1.83 16.83
C LYS A 103 13.15 3.24 17.35
N GLU A 104 14.40 3.61 17.56
CA GLU A 104 14.78 4.96 17.99
C GLU A 104 14.36 6.04 16.98
N LYS A 105 14.36 5.70 15.69
CA LYS A 105 13.89 6.56 14.61
C LYS A 105 12.36 6.57 14.44
N GLY A 106 11.61 5.86 15.30
CA GLY A 106 10.15 5.88 15.33
C GLY A 106 9.47 4.82 14.45
N ALA A 107 10.19 3.79 13.97
CA ALA A 107 9.54 2.67 13.29
C ALA A 107 8.68 1.86 14.26
N SER A 108 7.45 1.55 13.87
CA SER A 108 6.56 0.62 14.58
C SER A 108 6.78 -0.82 14.14
N ARG A 109 7.22 -1.03 12.89
CA ARG A 109 7.44 -2.35 12.29
C ARG A 109 8.85 -2.46 11.73
N PHE A 110 9.48 -3.62 11.97
CA PHE A 110 10.78 -3.98 11.42
C PHE A 110 10.65 -5.16 10.46
N CYS A 111 10.89 -4.91 9.18
CA CYS A 111 10.82 -5.90 8.12
C CYS A 111 12.22 -6.46 7.83
N MET A 112 12.32 -7.77 7.61
CA MET A 112 13.57 -8.49 7.32
C MET A 112 13.41 -9.30 6.05
N GLY A 113 14.29 -9.07 5.05
CA GLY A 113 14.24 -9.76 3.77
C GLY A 113 15.48 -10.58 3.49
N ALA A 114 15.32 -11.78 2.93
CA ALA A 114 16.41 -12.62 2.48
C ALA A 114 16.22 -13.08 1.03
N ALA A 115 17.27 -12.99 0.23
CA ALA A 115 17.30 -13.43 -1.16
C ALA A 115 17.31 -14.95 -1.28
N TRP A 116 16.18 -15.60 -1.01
CA TRP A 116 15.99 -17.05 -1.09
C TRP A 116 14.78 -17.42 -1.96
N ARG A 117 14.81 -18.62 -2.52
CA ARG A 117 13.61 -19.29 -3.03
C ARG A 117 12.71 -19.76 -1.87
N SER A 118 13.32 -20.33 -0.85
CA SER A 118 12.74 -20.81 0.39
C SER A 118 13.82 -20.83 1.47
N PRO A 119 13.52 -20.62 2.75
CA PRO A 119 14.50 -20.73 3.82
C PRO A 119 15.10 -22.14 3.88
N ARG A 120 16.40 -22.23 4.07
CA ARG A 120 17.08 -23.53 4.23
C ARG A 120 16.97 -24.01 5.68
N ALA A 121 16.79 -25.29 5.88
CA ALA A 121 16.66 -25.88 7.23
C ALA A 121 17.79 -25.48 8.19
N LYS A 122 19.03 -25.35 7.71
CA LYS A 122 20.19 -24.93 8.51
C LYS A 122 20.15 -23.45 8.94
N ASP A 123 19.44 -22.60 8.21
CA ASP A 123 19.35 -21.16 8.47
C ASP A 123 18.14 -20.82 9.35
N MET A 124 17.13 -21.70 9.37
CA MET A 124 15.90 -21.49 10.15
C MET A 124 16.13 -21.19 11.64
N PRO A 125 17.01 -21.88 12.37
CA PRO A 125 17.23 -21.56 13.78
C PRO A 125 17.66 -20.11 14.02
N TYR A 126 18.50 -19.54 13.17
CA TYR A 126 18.95 -18.15 13.25
C TYR A 126 17.83 -17.18 12.91
N VAL A 127 17.03 -17.49 11.88
CA VAL A 127 15.85 -16.70 11.48
C VAL A 127 14.82 -16.63 12.61
N LEU A 128 14.53 -17.77 13.24
CA LEU A 128 13.59 -17.84 14.37
C LEU A 128 14.10 -17.05 15.58
N ASP A 129 15.42 -17.06 15.81
CA ASP A 129 16.03 -16.27 16.89
C ASP A 129 15.94 -14.76 16.58
N MET A 130 16.22 -14.34 15.34
CA MET A 130 16.02 -12.95 14.91
C MET A 130 14.58 -12.49 15.18
N VAL A 131 13.56 -13.29 14.83
CA VAL A 131 12.14 -12.95 15.07
C VAL A 131 11.90 -12.72 16.57
N ARG A 132 12.27 -13.70 17.42
CA ARG A 132 12.05 -13.62 18.88
C ARG A 132 12.70 -12.39 19.49
N GLN A 133 13.94 -12.13 19.11
CA GLN A 133 14.71 -11.04 19.69
C GLN A 133 14.24 -9.67 19.22
N VAL A 134 13.92 -9.50 17.92
CA VAL A 134 13.34 -8.24 17.40
C VAL A 134 11.97 -7.99 18.03
N LYS A 135 11.13 -9.04 18.16
CA LYS A 135 9.85 -8.97 18.86
C LYS A 135 10.01 -8.51 20.31
N SER A 136 11.03 -8.98 21.02
CA SER A 136 11.31 -8.59 22.40
C SER A 136 11.64 -7.09 22.56
N LEU A 137 12.02 -6.42 21.49
CA LEU A 137 12.19 -4.96 21.46
C LEU A 137 10.85 -4.19 21.41
N GLY A 138 9.71 -4.90 21.26
CA GLY A 138 8.38 -4.30 21.12
C GLY A 138 8.08 -3.76 19.73
N LEU A 139 8.78 -4.26 18.71
CA LEU A 139 8.50 -3.98 17.31
C LEU A 139 7.56 -5.05 16.72
N GLU A 140 6.64 -4.67 15.86
CA GLU A 140 6.03 -5.63 14.94
C GLU A 140 7.10 -6.21 14.01
N THR A 141 7.00 -7.49 13.72
CA THR A 141 7.96 -8.21 12.88
C THR A 141 7.32 -8.59 11.53
N CYS A 142 8.07 -8.41 10.46
CA CYS A 142 7.67 -8.87 9.13
C CYS A 142 8.85 -9.55 8.44
N MET A 143 8.62 -10.68 7.76
CA MET A 143 9.67 -11.38 7.02
C MET A 143 9.30 -11.63 5.57
N THR A 144 10.32 -11.58 4.70
CA THR A 144 10.27 -11.94 3.28
C THR A 144 11.39 -12.95 3.00
N LEU A 145 11.08 -14.23 3.00
CA LEU A 145 12.08 -15.31 2.91
C LEU A 145 11.90 -16.21 1.68
N GLY A 146 11.03 -15.80 0.74
CA GLY A 146 10.61 -16.62 -0.39
C GLY A 146 9.38 -17.47 -0.07
N MET A 147 9.30 -18.67 -0.64
CA MET A 147 8.19 -19.60 -0.40
C MET A 147 8.35 -20.29 0.96
N LEU A 148 7.22 -20.58 1.60
CA LEU A 148 7.16 -21.35 2.84
C LEU A 148 6.34 -22.60 2.66
N ASP A 149 6.84 -23.73 3.17
CA ASP A 149 6.02 -24.90 3.46
C ASP A 149 5.26 -24.71 4.81
N GLU A 150 4.34 -25.61 5.10
CA GLU A 150 3.51 -25.59 6.31
C GLU A 150 4.37 -25.58 7.61
N GLY A 151 5.41 -26.41 7.66
CA GLY A 151 6.30 -26.52 8.83
C GLY A 151 7.12 -25.26 9.06
N GLN A 152 7.59 -24.61 7.99
CA GLN A 152 8.31 -23.35 8.07
C GLN A 152 7.39 -22.20 8.52
N ALA A 153 6.17 -22.14 7.98
CA ALA A 153 5.16 -21.16 8.38
C ALA A 153 4.79 -21.32 9.86
N GLN A 154 4.52 -22.54 10.30
CA GLN A 154 4.22 -22.85 11.69
C GLN A 154 5.36 -22.44 12.64
N SER A 155 6.61 -22.77 12.29
CA SER A 155 7.78 -22.42 13.09
C SER A 155 7.98 -20.91 13.24
N LEU A 156 7.71 -20.13 12.18
CA LEU A 156 7.78 -18.68 12.22
C LEU A 156 6.67 -18.08 13.09
N ALA A 157 5.45 -18.59 13.00
CA ALA A 157 4.33 -18.19 13.86
C ALA A 157 4.63 -18.48 15.34
N GLU A 158 5.15 -19.66 15.67
CA GLU A 158 5.56 -20.05 17.03
C GLU A 158 6.72 -19.17 17.56
N ALA A 159 7.58 -18.66 16.69
CA ALA A 159 8.61 -17.69 17.07
C ALA A 159 8.03 -16.28 17.34
N GLY A 160 6.75 -16.02 17.01
CA GLY A 160 6.05 -14.77 17.23
C GLY A 160 6.13 -13.80 16.04
N LEU A 161 6.33 -14.31 14.82
CA LEU A 161 6.30 -13.47 13.61
C LEU A 161 4.87 -12.93 13.40
N ASP A 162 4.74 -11.61 13.26
CA ASP A 162 3.44 -10.97 13.07
C ASP A 162 2.97 -11.02 11.61
N TYR A 163 3.88 -10.70 10.68
CA TYR A 163 3.57 -10.60 9.25
C TYR A 163 4.53 -11.42 8.41
N TYR A 164 4.00 -12.03 7.35
CA TYR A 164 4.82 -12.58 6.29
C TYR A 164 4.54 -11.85 4.97
N ASN A 165 5.59 -11.33 4.35
CA ASN A 165 5.50 -10.68 3.04
C ASN A 165 5.75 -11.69 1.91
N HIS A 166 4.76 -11.84 1.03
CA HIS A 166 4.89 -12.63 -0.17
C HIS A 166 3.99 -12.06 -1.28
N ASN A 167 4.56 -11.18 -2.10
CA ASN A 167 3.81 -10.47 -3.14
C ASN A 167 3.35 -11.41 -4.25
N LEU A 168 2.20 -11.13 -4.86
CA LEU A 168 1.78 -11.74 -6.12
C LEU A 168 2.51 -11.14 -7.33
N ASP A 169 3.11 -9.99 -7.15
CA ASP A 169 3.87 -9.17 -8.09
C ASP A 169 3.03 -8.57 -9.20
N THR A 170 2.23 -9.37 -9.94
CA THR A 170 1.38 -8.91 -11.04
C THR A 170 0.14 -9.82 -11.18
N SER A 171 -0.62 -9.67 -12.27
CA SER A 171 -1.77 -10.54 -12.57
C SER A 171 -1.34 -11.99 -12.88
N PRO A 172 -2.24 -12.98 -12.71
CA PRO A 172 -1.98 -14.36 -13.15
C PRO A 172 -1.60 -14.44 -14.64
N GLU A 173 -2.23 -13.61 -15.48
CA GLU A 173 -2.04 -13.60 -16.93
C GLU A 173 -0.66 -13.07 -17.34
N TYR A 174 -0.15 -12.06 -16.64
CA TYR A 174 1.14 -11.44 -16.94
C TYR A 174 2.31 -12.10 -16.20
N TYR A 175 2.05 -12.88 -15.15
CA TYR A 175 3.07 -13.43 -14.26
C TYR A 175 4.19 -14.18 -14.99
N GLY A 176 3.84 -15.03 -15.94
CA GLY A 176 4.81 -15.81 -16.73
C GLY A 176 5.74 -14.98 -17.61
N GLN A 177 5.38 -13.70 -17.88
CA GLN A 177 6.26 -12.75 -18.58
C GLN A 177 7.36 -12.21 -17.67
N VAL A 178 7.18 -12.27 -16.35
CA VAL A 178 8.08 -11.67 -15.36
C VAL A 178 8.90 -12.71 -14.62
N ILE A 179 8.32 -13.88 -14.30
CA ILE A 179 8.94 -14.93 -13.50
C ILE A 179 8.63 -16.29 -14.12
N THR A 180 9.65 -17.14 -14.31
CA THR A 180 9.48 -18.48 -14.88
C THR A 180 9.94 -19.61 -13.96
N THR A 181 10.76 -19.32 -12.95
CA THR A 181 11.33 -20.32 -12.03
C THR A 181 10.34 -20.84 -10.99
N ARG A 182 9.20 -20.16 -10.80
CA ARG A 182 8.09 -20.58 -9.93
C ARG A 182 6.77 -20.17 -10.53
N THR A 183 5.69 -20.86 -10.16
CA THR A 183 4.35 -20.58 -10.67
C THR A 183 3.60 -19.56 -9.81
N TYR A 184 2.53 -19.01 -10.36
CA TYR A 184 1.61 -18.16 -9.59
C TYR A 184 0.92 -18.93 -8.46
N SER A 185 0.62 -20.23 -8.70
CA SER A 185 0.06 -21.12 -7.68
C SER A 185 0.98 -21.33 -6.48
N ASP A 186 2.30 -21.40 -6.71
CA ASP A 186 3.28 -21.52 -5.60
C ASP A 186 3.19 -20.32 -4.64
N ARG A 187 2.90 -19.12 -5.18
CA ARG A 187 2.69 -17.93 -4.35
C ARG A 187 1.41 -18.01 -3.53
N LEU A 188 0.31 -18.44 -4.16
CA LEU A 188 -0.96 -18.61 -3.45
C LEU A 188 -0.87 -19.69 -2.36
N THR A 189 -0.17 -20.80 -2.64
CA THR A 189 0.10 -21.84 -1.64
C THR A 189 0.87 -21.29 -0.44
N THR A 190 1.91 -20.47 -0.69
CA THR A 190 2.66 -19.82 0.41
C THR A 190 1.75 -18.91 1.25
N LEU A 191 0.87 -18.12 0.62
CA LEU A 191 -0.07 -17.27 1.35
C LEU A 191 -1.07 -18.08 2.17
N ALA A 192 -1.54 -19.22 1.65
CA ALA A 192 -2.40 -20.14 2.40
C ALA A 192 -1.68 -20.68 3.63
N ASN A 193 -0.45 -21.21 3.47
CA ASN A 193 0.35 -21.73 4.58
C ASN A 193 0.59 -20.67 5.68
N VAL A 194 0.79 -19.41 5.28
CA VAL A 194 0.95 -18.27 6.20
C VAL A 194 -0.33 -18.02 7.00
N ARG A 195 -1.50 -18.02 6.33
CA ARG A 195 -2.81 -17.86 6.98
C ARG A 195 -3.13 -19.01 7.93
N ASP A 196 -2.91 -20.24 7.48
CA ASP A 196 -3.18 -21.45 8.27
C ASP A 196 -2.31 -21.50 9.54
N ALA A 197 -1.11 -20.91 9.51
CA ALA A 197 -0.26 -20.73 10.67
C ALA A 197 -0.66 -19.56 11.58
N GLY A 198 -1.70 -18.78 11.24
CA GLY A 198 -2.21 -17.67 12.04
C GLY A 198 -1.43 -16.35 11.91
N MET A 199 -0.54 -16.22 10.94
CA MET A 199 0.19 -14.98 10.69
C MET A 199 -0.61 -14.02 9.79
N LYS A 200 -0.39 -12.71 9.99
CA LYS A 200 -0.90 -11.66 9.08
C LYS A 200 -0.14 -11.68 7.75
N VAL A 201 -0.84 -11.35 6.67
CA VAL A 201 -0.30 -11.33 5.32
C VAL A 201 0.05 -9.92 4.88
N CYS A 202 1.26 -9.73 4.37
CA CYS A 202 1.66 -8.57 3.59
C CYS A 202 1.80 -9.03 2.13
N CYS A 203 0.89 -8.63 1.25
CA CYS A 203 0.86 -9.09 -0.14
C CYS A 203 0.35 -8.01 -1.07
N GLY A 204 1.10 -7.72 -2.11
CA GLY A 204 0.78 -6.74 -3.12
C GLY A 204 1.46 -7.02 -4.45
N GLY A 205 1.86 -5.97 -5.16
CA GLY A 205 2.50 -6.12 -6.46
C GLY A 205 3.41 -4.98 -6.86
N ILE A 206 3.90 -5.09 -8.09
CA ILE A 206 4.78 -4.12 -8.74
C ILE A 206 4.08 -3.66 -10.01
N VAL A 207 4.02 -2.36 -10.22
CA VAL A 207 3.46 -1.74 -11.44
C VAL A 207 4.56 -1.00 -12.21
N GLY A 208 4.38 -0.90 -13.53
CA GLY A 208 5.38 -0.33 -14.42
C GLY A 208 6.38 -1.36 -14.98
N MET A 209 6.06 -2.65 -14.91
CA MET A 209 6.88 -3.73 -15.49
C MET A 209 6.60 -3.98 -17.00
N GLY A 210 5.86 -3.09 -17.66
CA GLY A 210 5.40 -3.27 -19.03
C GLY A 210 4.00 -3.89 -19.12
N GLU A 211 3.37 -4.16 -17.98
CA GLU A 211 1.97 -4.61 -17.89
C GLU A 211 1.00 -3.51 -18.34
N ASN A 212 -0.15 -3.90 -18.81
CA ASN A 212 -1.22 -2.98 -19.14
C ASN A 212 -2.21 -2.79 -17.96
N ARG A 213 -3.20 -1.90 -18.13
CA ARG A 213 -4.21 -1.64 -17.10
C ARG A 213 -5.01 -2.89 -16.73
N ASN A 214 -5.30 -3.79 -17.68
CA ASN A 214 -6.03 -5.01 -17.39
C ASN A 214 -5.24 -5.98 -16.51
N ASP A 215 -3.90 -5.94 -16.57
CA ASP A 215 -3.06 -6.73 -15.68
C ASP A 215 -3.11 -6.14 -14.26
N ARG A 216 -3.11 -4.82 -14.11
CA ARG A 216 -3.31 -4.18 -12.79
C ARG A 216 -4.69 -4.50 -12.20
N VAL A 217 -5.74 -4.53 -13.05
CA VAL A 217 -7.07 -5.02 -12.66
C VAL A 217 -7.00 -6.46 -12.17
N GLY A 218 -6.33 -7.35 -12.90
CA GLY A 218 -6.17 -8.77 -12.53
C GLY A 218 -5.43 -8.96 -11.20
N LEU A 219 -4.34 -8.21 -10.97
CA LEU A 219 -3.61 -8.20 -9.70
C LEU A 219 -4.53 -7.81 -8.53
N LEU A 220 -5.22 -6.67 -8.66
CA LEU A 220 -6.08 -6.18 -7.59
C LEU A 220 -7.30 -7.07 -7.36
N GLN A 221 -7.84 -7.70 -8.41
CA GLN A 221 -8.90 -8.69 -8.30
C GLN A 221 -8.45 -9.90 -7.48
N GLN A 222 -7.25 -10.43 -7.75
CA GLN A 222 -6.71 -11.56 -6.98
C GLN A 222 -6.53 -11.21 -5.50
N LEU A 223 -5.97 -10.05 -5.19
CA LEU A 223 -5.78 -9.60 -3.82
C LEU A 223 -7.10 -9.40 -3.08
N ALA A 224 -8.06 -8.72 -3.72
CA ALA A 224 -9.35 -8.40 -3.12
C ALA A 224 -10.30 -9.60 -3.00
N ASN A 225 -10.07 -10.68 -3.76
CA ASN A 225 -10.88 -11.89 -3.71
C ASN A 225 -10.19 -13.05 -2.96
N LEU A 226 -9.09 -12.79 -2.26
CA LEU A 226 -8.56 -13.74 -1.30
C LEU A 226 -9.60 -14.00 -0.19
N PRO A 227 -9.62 -15.19 0.45
CA PRO A 227 -10.57 -15.50 1.54
C PRO A 227 -10.57 -14.43 2.65
N GLU A 228 -9.40 -13.87 2.94
CA GLU A 228 -9.21 -12.69 3.78
C GLU A 228 -8.30 -11.71 3.05
N HIS A 229 -8.63 -10.41 3.11
CA HIS A 229 -7.77 -9.40 2.53
C HIS A 229 -6.40 -9.41 3.22
N PRO A 230 -5.29 -9.18 2.49
CA PRO A 230 -4.02 -8.92 3.14
C PRO A 230 -4.14 -7.72 4.07
N GLU A 231 -3.61 -7.82 5.29
CA GLU A 231 -3.59 -6.69 6.22
C GLU A 231 -2.71 -5.55 5.71
N SER A 232 -1.70 -5.87 4.89
CA SER A 232 -0.84 -4.88 4.25
C SER A 232 -0.71 -5.17 2.76
N VAL A 233 -0.96 -4.15 1.93
CA VAL A 233 -0.94 -4.24 0.47
C VAL A 233 0.10 -3.26 -0.08
N PRO A 234 1.36 -3.70 -0.26
CA PRO A 234 2.38 -2.87 -0.88
C PRO A 234 2.11 -2.70 -2.38
N ILE A 235 2.02 -1.45 -2.82
CA ILE A 235 2.06 -1.08 -4.23
C ILE A 235 3.45 -0.51 -4.50
N ASN A 236 4.24 -1.27 -5.26
CA ASN A 236 5.58 -0.89 -5.66
C ASN A 236 5.53 -0.28 -7.06
N MET A 237 6.26 0.80 -7.28
CA MET A 237 6.62 1.21 -8.64
C MET A 237 7.94 0.51 -9.00
N LEU A 238 8.05 0.03 -10.23
CA LEU A 238 9.28 -0.60 -10.69
C LEU A 238 10.46 0.35 -10.50
N VAL A 239 11.50 -0.11 -9.84
CA VAL A 239 12.83 0.51 -9.85
C VAL A 239 13.64 -0.17 -10.94
N LYS A 240 14.02 0.59 -11.96
CA LYS A 240 14.82 0.08 -13.08
C LYS A 240 16.26 -0.13 -12.63
N ILE A 241 16.72 -1.37 -12.72
CA ILE A 241 18.05 -1.74 -12.26
C ILE A 241 18.86 -2.23 -13.46
N GLU A 242 19.98 -1.60 -13.70
CA GLU A 242 20.90 -1.99 -14.77
C GLU A 242 21.30 -3.47 -14.64
N GLY A 243 21.39 -4.15 -15.76
CA GLY A 243 21.67 -5.58 -15.82
C GLY A 243 20.46 -6.49 -15.62
N THR A 244 19.27 -5.94 -15.27
CA THR A 244 18.01 -6.70 -15.26
C THR A 244 17.27 -6.60 -16.59
N PRO A 245 16.43 -7.58 -16.97
CA PRO A 245 15.64 -7.53 -18.21
C PRO A 245 14.64 -6.35 -18.30
N LEU A 246 14.25 -5.75 -17.17
CA LEU A 246 13.32 -4.62 -17.14
C LEU A 246 14.00 -3.25 -16.95
N ALA A 247 15.33 -3.17 -17.15
CA ALA A 247 16.07 -1.91 -17.01
C ALA A 247 15.60 -0.82 -17.97
N ASP A 248 15.18 -1.20 -19.19
CA ASP A 248 14.83 -0.28 -20.27
C ASP A 248 13.33 -0.20 -20.57
N VAL A 249 12.47 -0.73 -19.67
CA VAL A 249 11.03 -0.65 -19.85
C VAL A 249 10.54 0.81 -19.74
N ASP A 250 9.49 1.18 -20.47
CA ASP A 250 8.92 2.54 -20.41
C ASP A 250 8.46 2.91 -18.99
N ASP A 251 8.54 4.20 -18.67
CA ASP A 251 8.04 4.71 -17.39
C ASP A 251 6.53 4.60 -17.30
N LEU A 252 6.05 4.24 -16.12
CA LEU A 252 4.62 4.28 -15.82
C LEU A 252 4.18 5.74 -15.64
N ASP A 253 3.05 6.10 -16.26
CA ASP A 253 2.37 7.36 -15.96
C ASP A 253 2.07 7.46 -14.45
N PRO A 254 2.54 8.50 -13.75
CA PRO A 254 2.30 8.68 -12.32
C PRO A 254 0.81 8.66 -11.93
N PHE A 255 -0.09 9.13 -12.82
CA PHE A 255 -1.53 9.06 -12.58
C PHE A 255 -2.07 7.63 -12.60
N GLU A 256 -1.47 6.73 -13.38
CA GLU A 256 -1.83 5.30 -13.35
C GLU A 256 -1.38 4.64 -12.04
N PHE A 257 -0.25 5.05 -11.47
CA PHE A 257 0.17 4.61 -10.15
C PHE A 257 -0.82 5.06 -9.07
N VAL A 258 -1.17 6.35 -9.04
CA VAL A 258 -2.15 6.90 -8.08
C VAL A 258 -3.52 6.22 -8.24
N ARG A 259 -3.98 5.96 -9.48
CA ARG A 259 -5.20 5.18 -9.74
C ARG A 259 -5.14 3.79 -9.13
N THR A 260 -3.99 3.11 -9.25
CA THR A 260 -3.81 1.76 -8.68
C THR A 260 -3.93 1.79 -7.17
N VAL A 261 -3.31 2.78 -6.50
CA VAL A 261 -3.44 3.00 -5.05
C VAL A 261 -4.91 3.26 -4.66
N ALA A 262 -5.60 4.14 -5.39
CA ALA A 262 -7.00 4.49 -5.12
C ALA A 262 -7.93 3.27 -5.27
N VAL A 263 -7.76 2.49 -6.33
CA VAL A 263 -8.56 1.27 -6.55
C VAL A 263 -8.24 0.23 -5.48
N ALA A 264 -6.96 0.03 -5.10
CA ALA A 264 -6.58 -0.87 -4.01
C ALA A 264 -7.28 -0.49 -2.69
N ARG A 265 -7.35 0.80 -2.34
CA ARG A 265 -8.07 1.30 -1.16
C ARG A 265 -9.55 0.98 -1.21
N ILE A 266 -10.20 1.19 -2.36
CA ILE A 266 -11.64 0.93 -2.50
C ILE A 266 -11.96 -0.56 -2.36
N LEU A 267 -11.13 -1.42 -2.95
CA LEU A 267 -11.35 -2.87 -2.95
C LEU A 267 -11.04 -3.50 -1.59
N MET A 268 -10.02 -3.01 -0.90
CA MET A 268 -9.51 -3.56 0.37
C MET A 268 -9.53 -2.46 1.45
N PRO A 269 -10.72 -2.10 1.94
CA PRO A 269 -10.92 -0.90 2.76
C PRO A 269 -10.22 -0.93 4.11
N LYS A 270 -10.00 -2.12 4.69
CA LYS A 270 -9.35 -2.31 6.00
C LYS A 270 -7.84 -2.59 5.91
N SER A 271 -7.29 -2.72 4.70
CA SER A 271 -5.86 -2.99 4.51
C SER A 271 -5.00 -1.74 4.66
N TYR A 272 -3.79 -1.88 5.16
CA TYR A 272 -2.76 -0.85 5.02
C TYR A 272 -2.27 -0.84 3.57
N VAL A 273 -2.65 0.17 2.79
CA VAL A 273 -2.13 0.36 1.43
C VAL A 273 -0.79 1.06 1.54
N ARG A 274 0.27 0.35 1.14
CA ARG A 274 1.65 0.79 1.38
C ARG A 274 2.31 1.34 0.12
N LEU A 275 2.88 2.53 0.21
CA LEU A 275 3.87 3.02 -0.73
C LEU A 275 5.21 2.34 -0.39
N ALA A 276 5.70 1.51 -1.31
CA ALA A 276 6.90 0.72 -1.07
C ALA A 276 8.05 1.15 -2.01
N ALA A 277 8.60 0.28 -2.85
CA ALA A 277 9.67 0.66 -3.76
C ALA A 277 9.23 1.70 -4.81
N GLY A 278 10.20 2.49 -5.32
CA GLY A 278 10.00 3.49 -6.37
C GLY A 278 9.58 4.88 -5.86
N ARG A 279 9.52 5.11 -4.55
CA ARG A 279 9.18 6.43 -4.00
C ARG A 279 10.20 7.51 -4.37
N GLN A 280 11.46 7.15 -4.55
CA GLN A 280 12.52 8.05 -4.95
C GLN A 280 12.30 8.66 -6.33
N GLU A 281 11.64 7.91 -7.22
CA GLU A 281 11.29 8.35 -8.56
C GLU A 281 10.01 9.22 -8.60
N MET A 282 9.29 9.34 -7.47
CA MET A 282 8.10 10.15 -7.34
C MET A 282 8.42 11.52 -6.75
N ASN A 283 7.89 12.59 -7.37
CA ASN A 283 7.89 13.89 -6.73
C ASN A 283 6.93 13.93 -5.53
N ASP A 284 7.04 14.98 -4.69
CA ASP A 284 6.22 15.16 -3.49
C ASP A 284 4.73 15.23 -3.81
N GLU A 285 4.36 15.83 -4.94
CA GLU A 285 2.97 15.98 -5.37
C GLU A 285 2.34 14.63 -5.71
N ALA A 286 3.07 13.73 -6.38
CA ALA A 286 2.59 12.37 -6.66
C ALA A 286 2.44 11.56 -5.37
N GLN A 287 3.37 11.67 -4.43
CA GLN A 287 3.26 11.04 -3.12
C GLN A 287 2.07 11.59 -2.31
N ALA A 288 1.85 12.91 -2.32
CA ALA A 288 0.69 13.54 -1.67
C ALA A 288 -0.63 13.04 -2.27
N LEU A 289 -0.72 12.89 -3.61
CA LEU A 289 -1.88 12.30 -4.26
C LEU A 289 -2.10 10.83 -3.86
N CYS A 290 -1.03 10.06 -3.64
CA CYS A 290 -1.15 8.69 -3.13
C CYS A 290 -1.71 8.65 -1.70
N PHE A 291 -1.28 9.53 -0.80
CA PHE A 291 -1.86 9.64 0.54
C PHE A 291 -3.34 10.06 0.47
N MET A 292 -3.67 11.02 -0.39
CA MET A 292 -5.07 11.40 -0.64
C MET A 292 -5.90 10.25 -1.22
N ALA A 293 -5.30 9.42 -2.06
CA ALA A 293 -5.91 8.20 -2.62
C ALA A 293 -6.06 7.06 -1.61
N GLY A 294 -5.59 7.26 -0.38
CA GLY A 294 -5.76 6.31 0.72
C GLY A 294 -4.55 5.43 1.00
N ALA A 295 -3.36 5.75 0.49
CA ALA A 295 -2.14 5.17 1.03
C ALA A 295 -1.96 5.61 2.48
N ASN A 296 -1.70 4.67 3.38
CA ASN A 296 -1.55 4.94 4.82
C ASN A 296 -0.42 4.13 5.46
N SER A 297 0.49 3.62 4.66
CA SER A 297 1.71 2.97 5.13
C SER A 297 2.85 3.24 4.15
N MET A 298 4.08 3.30 4.65
CA MET A 298 5.26 3.45 3.83
C MET A 298 6.51 2.84 4.46
N PHE A 299 7.51 2.56 3.62
CA PHE A 299 8.85 2.29 4.11
C PHE A 299 9.61 3.60 4.34
N TYR A 300 10.30 3.66 5.46
CA TYR A 300 11.07 4.77 5.97
C TYR A 300 12.54 4.36 6.12
N GLY A 301 13.45 5.32 5.90
CA GLY A 301 14.90 5.10 5.96
C GLY A 301 15.53 5.08 4.57
N GLU A 302 16.84 5.27 4.52
CA GLU A 302 17.59 5.57 3.30
C GLU A 302 17.65 4.41 2.29
N ARG A 303 17.43 3.18 2.74
CA ARG A 303 17.48 1.98 1.90
C ARG A 303 16.30 1.06 2.16
N LEU A 304 15.82 0.46 1.08
CA LEU A 304 15.07 -0.79 1.08
C LEU A 304 16.06 -1.97 1.04
N LEU A 305 15.67 -3.13 0.53
CA LEU A 305 16.59 -4.29 0.49
C LEU A 305 17.90 -3.99 -0.24
N THR A 306 17.80 -3.46 -1.46
CA THR A 306 18.94 -3.20 -2.35
C THR A 306 18.79 -1.92 -3.17
N THR A 307 17.70 -1.21 -3.01
CA THR A 307 17.40 0.04 -3.69
C THR A 307 17.35 1.20 -2.70
N ASP A 308 17.67 2.38 -3.15
CA ASP A 308 17.57 3.59 -2.35
C ASP A 308 16.10 3.94 -2.06
N ASN A 309 15.88 4.68 -1.00
CA ASN A 309 14.60 5.19 -0.57
C ASN A 309 14.80 6.65 -0.14
N PRO A 310 13.77 7.52 -0.18
CA PRO A 310 13.91 8.89 0.32
C PRO A 310 14.49 8.93 1.72
N GLU A 311 15.37 9.93 1.95
CA GLU A 311 15.97 10.12 3.27
C GLU A 311 14.91 10.40 4.33
N ALA A 312 15.18 9.96 5.55
CA ALA A 312 14.31 10.19 6.70
C ALA A 312 13.96 11.67 6.91
N THR A 313 14.92 12.55 6.67
CA THR A 313 14.73 14.01 6.76
C THR A 313 13.74 14.52 5.72
N HIS A 314 13.80 14.00 4.49
CA HIS A 314 12.86 14.35 3.42
C HIS A 314 11.44 13.90 3.77
N ASP A 315 11.26 12.68 4.25
CA ASP A 315 9.95 12.16 4.65
C ASP A 315 9.36 12.99 5.81
N HIS A 316 10.16 13.38 6.80
CA HIS A 316 9.71 14.28 7.87
C HIS A 316 9.25 15.65 7.35
N GLN A 317 9.98 16.22 6.38
CA GLN A 317 9.60 17.49 5.78
C GLN A 317 8.30 17.35 4.97
N LEU A 318 8.15 16.26 4.22
CA LEU A 318 6.93 15.97 3.47
C LEU A 318 5.73 15.84 4.42
N PHE A 319 5.85 15.06 5.49
CA PHE A 319 4.79 14.89 6.50
C PHE A 319 4.39 16.24 7.11
N LYS A 320 5.36 17.04 7.51
CA LYS A 320 5.10 18.38 8.06
C LYS A 320 4.37 19.30 7.08
N ARG A 321 4.75 19.28 5.80
CA ARG A 321 4.11 20.08 4.74
C ARG A 321 2.68 19.63 4.47
N LEU A 322 2.41 18.33 4.56
CA LEU A 322 1.09 17.75 4.33
C LEU A 322 0.20 17.74 5.58
N GLY A 323 0.76 18.01 6.77
CA GLY A 323 0.03 17.93 8.04
C GLY A 323 -0.33 16.50 8.44
N ILE A 324 0.42 15.50 7.94
CA ILE A 324 0.26 14.07 8.30
C ILE A 324 1.32 13.68 9.33
N HIS A 325 1.09 12.59 10.05
CA HIS A 325 1.98 12.13 11.12
C HIS A 325 2.17 10.61 11.08
N SER A 326 3.23 10.14 11.72
CA SER A 326 3.44 8.70 11.90
C SER A 326 2.41 8.14 12.86
N LEU A 327 1.88 6.95 12.54
CA LEU A 327 1.01 6.21 13.44
C LEU A 327 1.77 5.86 14.72
N ASP A 328 1.16 6.13 15.89
CA ASP A 328 1.76 5.78 17.18
C ASP A 328 1.76 4.24 17.34
N PRO A 329 2.93 3.63 17.60
CA PRO A 329 3.03 2.18 17.77
C PRO A 329 2.10 1.59 18.83
N ARG A 330 1.70 2.41 19.81
CA ARG A 330 0.79 1.99 20.90
C ARG A 330 -0.65 1.75 20.43
N HIS A 331 -1.05 2.30 19.29
CA HIS A 331 -2.39 2.08 18.70
C HIS A 331 -2.47 0.78 17.88
N GLU A 332 -1.35 0.14 17.55
CA GLU A 332 -1.32 -1.14 16.83
C GLU A 332 -1.39 -2.37 17.78
N ALA A 333 -1.41 -2.14 19.10
CA ALA A 333 -1.11 -3.18 20.10
C ALA A 333 -2.21 -4.22 20.37
N SER A 334 -3.43 -4.06 19.85
CA SER A 334 -4.43 -5.15 19.85
C SER A 334 -5.47 -4.92 18.75
N ASP A 335 -5.89 -5.99 18.08
CA ASP A 335 -6.94 -5.94 17.07
C ASP A 335 -8.27 -5.41 17.66
N GLU A 336 -8.58 -5.73 18.93
CA GLU A 336 -9.74 -5.23 19.65
C GLU A 336 -9.65 -3.74 20.00
N ALA A 337 -8.48 -3.26 20.45
CA ALA A 337 -8.26 -1.84 20.72
C ALA A 337 -8.22 -1.02 19.42
N HIS A 338 -7.75 -1.61 18.32
CA HIS A 338 -7.77 -0.99 17.01
C HIS A 338 -9.20 -0.87 16.46
N GLU A 339 -10.02 -1.90 16.58
CA GLU A 339 -11.44 -1.85 16.21
C GLU A 339 -12.24 -0.84 17.06
N GLU A 340 -11.95 -0.75 18.35
CA GLU A 340 -12.59 0.20 19.25
C GLU A 340 -12.17 1.65 18.94
N ALA A 341 -10.88 1.89 18.71
CA ALA A 341 -10.37 3.20 18.28
C ALA A 341 -10.94 3.61 16.92
N LEU A 342 -11.08 2.67 15.99
CA LEU A 342 -11.75 2.88 14.70
C LEU A 342 -13.21 3.26 14.85
N ARG A 343 -13.96 2.59 15.71
CA ARG A 343 -15.37 2.91 15.98
C ARG A 343 -15.52 4.31 16.58
N GLN A 344 -14.64 4.69 17.51
CA GLN A 344 -14.61 6.03 18.10
C GLN A 344 -14.27 7.09 17.05
N GLN A 345 -13.28 6.84 16.21
CA GLN A 345 -12.87 7.77 15.15
C GLN A 345 -13.95 7.96 14.08
N VAL A 346 -14.64 6.88 13.70
CA VAL A 346 -15.79 6.97 12.78
C VAL A 346 -16.88 7.82 13.38
N ALA A 347 -17.23 7.60 14.67
CA ALA A 347 -18.23 8.39 15.36
C ALA A 347 -17.85 9.86 15.49
N GLU A 348 -16.58 10.18 15.78
CA GLU A 348 -16.06 11.54 15.83
C GLU A 348 -16.10 12.22 14.46
N ASN A 349 -15.72 11.51 13.40
CA ASN A 349 -15.76 12.03 12.03
C ASN A 349 -17.21 12.26 11.55
N GLU A 350 -18.14 11.38 11.88
CA GLU A 350 -19.58 11.57 11.61
C GLU A 350 -20.15 12.76 12.39
N ALA A 351 -19.77 12.91 13.64
CA ALA A 351 -20.17 14.06 14.48
C ALA A 351 -19.60 15.37 13.94
N ALA A 352 -18.33 15.39 13.53
CA ALA A 352 -17.69 16.56 12.93
C ALA A 352 -18.30 16.93 11.57
N GLN A 353 -18.64 15.95 10.74
CA GLN A 353 -19.34 16.20 9.47
C GLN A 353 -20.76 16.70 9.69
N SER A 354 -21.48 16.16 10.67
CA SER A 354 -22.83 16.65 11.01
C SER A 354 -22.80 18.08 11.56
N GLY A 355 -21.78 18.46 12.34
CA GLY A 355 -21.56 19.82 12.83
C GLY A 355 -21.28 20.82 11.70
N LEU A 356 -20.44 20.46 10.73
CA LEU A 356 -20.15 21.29 9.56
C LEU A 356 -21.39 21.54 8.68
N PHE A 357 -22.23 20.55 8.49
CA PHE A 357 -23.50 20.71 7.77
C PHE A 357 -24.52 21.54 8.56
N HIS A 358 -24.56 21.41 9.88
CA HIS A 358 -25.45 22.22 10.74
C HIS A 358 -25.07 23.70 10.73
N ASP A 359 -23.77 24.02 10.82
CA ASP A 359 -23.28 25.40 10.77
C ASP A 359 -23.47 26.05 9.39
N ALA A 360 -23.28 25.30 8.31
CA ALA A 360 -23.57 25.78 6.96
C ALA A 360 -25.07 26.05 6.74
N LEU A 361 -25.96 25.25 7.31
CA LEU A 361 -27.41 25.46 7.29
C LEU A 361 -27.83 26.61 8.24
N ALA A 362 -27.25 26.74 9.41
CA ALA A 362 -27.50 27.83 10.34
C ALA A 362 -27.04 29.19 9.81
N SER A 363 -25.91 29.22 9.11
CA SER A 363 -25.41 30.45 8.44
C SER A 363 -26.23 30.83 7.20
N SER A 364 -26.95 29.88 6.58
CA SER A 364 -27.86 30.16 5.45
C SER A 364 -29.22 30.75 5.86
N GLY A 365 -29.52 30.79 7.14
CA GLY A 365 -30.79 31.26 7.71
C GLY A 365 -30.97 32.78 7.78
N GLN A 366 -30.02 33.61 7.33
CA GLN A 366 -30.32 35.03 7.10
C GLN A 366 -31.03 35.20 5.76
N PRO A 367 -32.22 35.88 5.74
CA PRO A 367 -32.89 36.16 4.49
C PRO A 367 -32.01 37.06 3.64
N ARG A 368 -31.37 36.50 2.63
CA ARG A 368 -30.72 37.33 1.59
C ARG A 368 -31.81 38.24 1.02
N ARG A 369 -31.73 39.54 1.31
CA ARG A 369 -32.48 40.55 0.56
C ARG A 369 -32.25 40.28 -0.89
N GLY A 370 -33.33 39.94 -1.61
CA GLY A 370 -33.28 39.47 -2.97
C GLY A 370 -32.47 40.40 -3.86
N ALA A 371 -31.37 39.91 -4.35
CA ALA A 371 -30.75 40.50 -5.53
C ALA A 371 -31.72 40.26 -6.68
N LYS A 372 -32.48 41.29 -7.05
CA LYS A 372 -33.23 41.28 -8.30
C LYS A 372 -32.22 41.13 -9.44
N HIS A 373 -32.20 39.96 -10.04
CA HIS A 373 -31.49 39.76 -11.30
C HIS A 373 -32.12 40.71 -12.33
N VAL A 374 -31.46 41.83 -12.60
CA VAL A 374 -31.81 42.68 -13.71
C VAL A 374 -31.23 41.99 -14.94
N LEU A 375 -32.12 41.39 -15.73
CA LEU A 375 -31.75 40.89 -17.04
C LEU A 375 -31.71 42.10 -17.99
N ASP A 376 -30.69 42.17 -18.81
CA ASP A 376 -30.63 43.09 -19.94
C ASP A 376 -31.81 42.84 -20.87
N LYS A 377 -32.57 43.89 -21.14
CA LYS A 377 -33.84 43.80 -21.86
C LYS A 377 -33.68 43.43 -23.35
N ASP A 378 -32.50 43.63 -23.89
CA ASP A 378 -32.23 43.42 -25.32
C ASP A 378 -31.55 42.07 -25.60
N THR A 379 -30.85 41.50 -24.61
CA THR A 379 -30.08 40.25 -24.79
C THR A 379 -30.54 39.08 -23.93
N GLY A 380 -31.39 39.31 -22.92
CA GLY A 380 -31.87 38.27 -22.01
C GLY A 380 -30.76 37.66 -21.11
N ARG A 381 -29.57 38.26 -21.05
CA ARG A 381 -28.43 37.76 -20.24
C ARG A 381 -28.25 38.56 -18.95
N PRO A 382 -27.67 37.98 -17.89
CA PRO A 382 -27.39 38.69 -16.66
C PRO A 382 -26.43 39.88 -16.90
N ALA A 383 -26.82 41.09 -16.51
CA ALA A 383 -25.96 42.27 -16.59
C ALA A 383 -25.00 42.29 -15.38
N TYR A 384 -23.71 42.16 -15.63
CA TYR A 384 -22.68 42.41 -14.64
C TYR A 384 -22.35 43.91 -14.58
N ARG A 385 -22.61 44.58 -13.46
CA ARG A 385 -22.05 45.91 -13.20
C ARG A 385 -20.55 45.77 -12.98
N LYS A 386 -19.75 46.47 -13.77
CA LYS A 386 -18.33 46.72 -13.42
C LYS A 386 -18.31 47.50 -12.09
N ALA A 387 -17.53 47.02 -11.15
CA ALA A 387 -17.16 47.79 -9.96
C ALA A 387 -16.28 48.95 -10.45
N ASP A 388 -16.72 50.14 -10.20
CA ASP A 388 -15.89 51.35 -10.36
C ASP A 388 -14.77 51.33 -9.32
N ALA A 389 -13.59 51.83 -9.74
CA ALA A 389 -12.29 51.83 -9.09
C ALA A 389 -12.26 52.44 -7.68
#